data_823a9417827b94ce121339879f360720
#
_entry.id   823a9417827b94ce121339879f360720
#
_cell.length_a   1.000
_cell.length_b   1.000
_cell.length_c   1.000
_cell.angle_alpha   90.00
_cell.angle_beta   90.00
_cell.angle_gamma   90.00
#
_symmetry.space_group_name_H-M   'P 1'
#
loop_
_entity.id
_entity.type
_entity.pdbx_description
1 polymer ?
#
loop_
_entity_poly.entity_id
_entity_poly.type
_entity_poly.pdbx_seq_one_letter_code
_entity_poly.pdbx_strand_id
1 'polypeptide(L)'
;MTQPPRIAVIGAGISGLAAAHALRDAATVTLFEASDYFGGHAHTATIELSRSPADATRVAHGVDTGFLVYNDRTYPHLIRLFSDLGVETAASDMSFSVQATRDDGRPLEWSGNNLDTVFAQRRNLFDARFLGMLRDLLRFNRLTTRIAEAGTEGELAQPLGEFLDANRFGAAFRDWYFLPMMGCIWSCSTTQMLAFPVATMIRFCHNHGLIQIANRPQWRTVRGGSRNYVEKIVAGLPDKRLNTPVRRITRTENGVLLATDAGTERFDHVVLATHSDQSLAMLGDASPAEAAVLGAIRYQPNHAVLHTDAAVLPRHRSAWAAWNYERATGERAGERESGRVCLHYLLNKLQPLPWQQPVVVSLNPVREIQRSQVMAEYDYDHPVLDLAAIRAQAEVPALQGQRNTWFAGAWMGYGFHEDGLKAGLAAAAGLRARLSPGGDATARRAA
;
A
#
# COMPACT_ATOMS: atom_id res chain seq x y z
N MET A 1 -39.03 18.41 9.61
CA MET A 1 -38.00 17.48 9.18
C MET A 1 -36.70 17.96 9.81
N THR A 2 -36.08 17.17 10.64
CA THR A 2 -34.73 17.46 11.18
C THR A 2 -33.73 17.48 10.01
N GLN A 3 -32.86 18.49 9.97
CA GLN A 3 -31.81 18.55 8.95
C GLN A 3 -30.93 17.29 9.05
N PRO A 4 -30.47 16.74 7.92
CA PRO A 4 -29.55 15.58 7.95
C PRO A 4 -28.26 15.99 8.68
N PRO A 5 -27.65 15.06 9.46
CA PRO A 5 -26.43 15.37 10.20
C PRO A 5 -25.29 15.77 9.26
N ARG A 6 -24.49 16.74 9.69
CA ARG A 6 -23.31 17.21 8.97
C ARG A 6 -22.10 16.40 9.38
N ILE A 7 -21.46 15.74 8.42
CA ILE A 7 -20.29 14.89 8.66
C ILE A 7 -19.11 15.41 7.86
N ALA A 8 -17.99 15.63 8.54
CA ALA A 8 -16.71 15.90 7.89
C ALA A 8 -15.95 14.60 7.68
N VAL A 9 -15.44 14.38 6.48
CA VAL A 9 -14.48 13.31 6.16
C VAL A 9 -13.17 14.00 5.79
N ILE A 10 -12.08 13.68 6.52
CA ILE A 10 -10.78 14.33 6.35
C ILE A 10 -9.79 13.32 5.76
N GLY A 11 -9.25 13.67 4.60
CA GLY A 11 -8.42 12.81 3.75
C GLY A 11 -9.24 12.11 2.68
N ALA A 12 -8.83 12.29 1.42
CA ALA A 12 -9.49 11.73 0.23
C ALA A 12 -8.75 10.53 -0.36
N GLY A 13 -7.97 9.79 0.44
CA GLY A 13 -7.50 8.45 0.11
C GLY A 13 -8.66 7.45 0.09
N ILE A 14 -8.40 6.19 -0.26
CA ILE A 14 -9.43 5.15 -0.39
C ILE A 14 -10.33 5.04 0.85
N SER A 15 -9.79 5.24 2.06
CA SER A 15 -10.55 5.14 3.31
C SER A 15 -11.60 6.26 3.42
N GLY A 16 -11.19 7.50 3.12
CA GLY A 16 -12.11 8.66 3.15
C GLY A 16 -13.11 8.62 2.01
N LEU A 17 -12.68 8.25 0.81
CA LEU A 17 -13.57 8.04 -0.33
C LEU A 17 -14.64 6.99 -0.05
N ALA A 18 -14.25 5.86 0.57
CA ALA A 18 -15.17 4.81 0.97
C ALA A 18 -16.19 5.29 2.02
N ALA A 19 -15.71 6.00 3.05
CA ALA A 19 -16.57 6.52 4.09
C ALA A 19 -17.56 7.59 3.53
N ALA A 20 -17.04 8.53 2.75
CA ALA A 20 -17.86 9.58 2.14
C ALA A 20 -18.93 8.99 1.19
N HIS A 21 -18.51 8.05 0.32
CA HIS A 21 -19.42 7.37 -0.59
C HIS A 21 -20.52 6.57 0.13
N ALA A 22 -20.18 5.87 1.22
CA ALA A 22 -21.15 5.10 1.99
C ALA A 22 -22.10 5.99 2.81
N LEU A 23 -21.70 7.20 3.19
CA LEU A 23 -22.49 8.11 4.02
C LEU A 23 -23.35 9.11 3.21
N ARG A 24 -23.12 9.28 1.90
CA ARG A 24 -23.71 10.33 1.06
C ARG A 24 -25.25 10.40 1.08
N ASP A 25 -25.92 9.25 1.25
CA ASP A 25 -27.37 9.16 1.26
C ASP A 25 -27.97 9.30 2.68
N ALA A 26 -27.12 9.25 3.73
CA ALA A 26 -27.54 9.27 5.14
C ALA A 26 -27.22 10.60 5.86
N ALA A 27 -26.35 11.43 5.27
CA ALA A 27 -25.84 12.63 5.90
C ALA A 27 -25.41 13.68 4.86
N THR A 28 -25.26 14.93 5.30
CA THR A 28 -24.57 15.96 4.53
C THR A 28 -23.08 15.81 4.74
N VAL A 29 -22.40 15.22 3.74
CA VAL A 29 -20.97 14.91 3.81
C VAL A 29 -20.17 16.04 3.16
N THR A 30 -19.16 16.55 3.87
CA THR A 30 -18.07 17.39 3.33
C THR A 30 -16.77 16.60 3.32
N LEU A 31 -16.17 16.43 2.15
CA LEU A 31 -14.87 15.77 1.98
C LEU A 31 -13.76 16.82 1.91
N PHE A 32 -12.79 16.75 2.83
CA PHE A 32 -11.61 17.62 2.88
C PHE A 32 -10.37 16.89 2.41
N GLU A 33 -9.60 17.52 1.52
CA GLU A 33 -8.29 17.05 1.07
C GLU A 33 -7.28 18.20 1.11
N ALA A 34 -6.11 17.92 1.67
CA ALA A 34 -5.03 18.89 1.79
C ALA A 34 -4.30 19.13 0.45
N SER A 35 -4.23 18.09 -0.37
CA SER A 35 -3.55 18.09 -1.68
C SER A 35 -4.43 18.74 -2.76
N ASP A 36 -3.83 18.91 -3.94
CA ASP A 36 -4.48 19.43 -5.15
C ASP A 36 -5.22 18.35 -5.97
N TYR A 37 -5.26 17.10 -5.49
CA TYR A 37 -5.99 15.98 -6.10
C TYR A 37 -6.65 15.07 -5.06
N PHE A 38 -7.72 14.38 -5.47
CA PHE A 38 -8.36 13.33 -4.69
C PHE A 38 -7.74 11.97 -5.03
N GLY A 39 -7.67 11.06 -4.05
CA GLY A 39 -7.26 9.67 -4.24
C GLY A 39 -6.13 9.22 -3.32
N GLY A 40 -5.31 10.12 -2.79
CA GLY A 40 -4.14 9.76 -2.00
C GLY A 40 -3.20 8.86 -2.81
N HIS A 41 -2.91 7.64 -2.35
CA HIS A 41 -2.10 6.67 -3.09
C HIS A 41 -2.75 6.15 -4.40
N ALA A 42 -4.05 6.35 -4.60
CA ALA A 42 -4.69 6.15 -5.91
C ALA A 42 -4.42 7.36 -6.80
N HIS A 43 -3.15 7.50 -7.19
CA HIS A 43 -2.64 8.62 -7.96
C HIS A 43 -2.27 8.17 -9.38
N THR A 44 -2.84 8.83 -10.38
CA THR A 44 -2.59 8.57 -11.80
C THR A 44 -1.98 9.82 -12.45
N ALA A 45 -0.73 9.71 -12.89
CA ALA A 45 -0.09 10.72 -13.74
C ALA A 45 -0.51 10.54 -15.20
N THR A 46 -0.80 11.63 -15.89
CA THR A 46 -1.00 11.60 -17.35
C THR A 46 0.32 11.93 -18.02
N ILE A 47 0.85 10.99 -18.81
CA ILE A 47 2.07 11.20 -19.58
C ILE A 47 1.78 11.01 -21.08
N GLU A 48 2.61 11.63 -21.91
CA GLU A 48 2.47 11.58 -23.36
C GLU A 48 3.79 11.14 -23.99
N LEU A 49 3.76 10.01 -24.69
CA LEU A 49 4.94 9.42 -25.33
C LEU A 49 4.61 8.98 -26.76
N SER A 50 5.64 8.80 -27.58
CA SER A 50 5.50 8.18 -28.91
C SER A 50 5.12 6.72 -28.76
N ARG A 51 4.22 6.23 -29.60
CA ARG A 51 3.71 4.85 -29.54
C ARG A 51 4.83 3.81 -29.68
N SER A 52 5.76 4.06 -30.59
CA SER A 52 6.95 3.24 -30.78
C SER A 52 8.05 4.05 -31.50
N PRO A 53 9.28 3.53 -31.60
CA PRO A 53 10.33 4.15 -32.42
C PRO A 53 9.97 4.29 -33.90
N ALA A 54 9.11 3.40 -34.43
CA ALA A 54 8.64 3.42 -35.81
C ALA A 54 7.36 4.24 -36.02
N ASP A 55 6.62 4.53 -34.91
CA ASP A 55 5.39 5.33 -34.91
C ASP A 55 5.53 6.50 -33.95
N ALA A 56 5.87 7.66 -34.49
CA ALA A 56 6.10 8.89 -33.74
C ALA A 56 4.79 9.54 -33.23
N THR A 57 3.61 8.94 -33.51
CA THR A 57 2.32 9.44 -33.00
C THR A 57 2.37 9.49 -31.47
N ARG A 58 2.19 10.69 -30.94
CA ARG A 58 2.16 10.90 -29.48
C ARG A 58 0.79 10.50 -28.93
N VAL A 59 0.81 9.73 -27.86
CA VAL A 59 -0.39 9.24 -27.18
C VAL A 59 -0.31 9.62 -25.72
N ALA A 60 -1.32 10.33 -25.22
CA ALA A 60 -1.48 10.60 -23.79
C ALA A 60 -2.21 9.43 -23.11
N HIS A 61 -1.71 8.97 -21.96
CA HIS A 61 -2.34 7.90 -21.20
C HIS A 61 -2.03 8.05 -19.69
N GLY A 62 -2.97 7.59 -18.85
CA GLY A 62 -2.80 7.57 -17.41
C GLY A 62 -1.92 6.40 -16.94
N VAL A 63 -0.97 6.68 -16.05
CA VAL A 63 -0.13 5.68 -15.39
C VAL A 63 -0.22 5.85 -13.89
N ASP A 64 -0.43 4.77 -13.15
CA ASP A 64 -0.48 4.82 -11.70
C ASP A 64 0.91 4.86 -11.09
N THR A 65 1.06 5.65 -10.02
CA THR A 65 2.34 5.86 -9.33
C THR A 65 2.35 5.37 -7.88
N GLY A 66 1.17 5.10 -7.30
CA GLY A 66 1.01 4.57 -5.94
C GLY A 66 0.25 3.24 -5.93
N PHE A 67 -1.07 3.25 -6.00
CA PHE A 67 -1.86 2.02 -6.08
C PHE A 67 -1.84 1.45 -7.50
N LEU A 68 -1.16 0.31 -7.69
CA LEU A 68 -0.90 -0.28 -9.01
C LEU A 68 -1.81 -1.47 -9.34
N VAL A 69 -2.04 -2.37 -8.36
CA VAL A 69 -2.65 -3.68 -8.59
C VAL A 69 -3.49 -4.15 -7.40
N TYR A 70 -4.45 -5.01 -7.69
CA TYR A 70 -5.24 -5.78 -6.72
C TYR A 70 -5.46 -7.20 -7.26
N ASN A 71 -5.95 -8.12 -6.45
CA ASN A 71 -6.26 -9.48 -6.91
C ASN A 71 -7.69 -9.90 -6.60
N ASP A 72 -8.14 -10.95 -7.26
CA ASP A 72 -9.52 -11.45 -7.20
C ASP A 72 -9.84 -12.24 -5.92
N ARG A 73 -8.87 -12.50 -5.06
CA ARG A 73 -9.04 -13.31 -3.83
C ARG A 73 -9.13 -12.45 -2.57
N THR A 74 -8.24 -11.47 -2.43
CA THR A 74 -8.07 -10.73 -1.17
C THR A 74 -8.61 -9.31 -1.20
N TYR A 75 -9.28 -8.89 -2.29
CA TYR A 75 -9.86 -7.55 -2.47
C TYR A 75 -11.39 -7.59 -2.72
N PRO A 76 -12.20 -8.30 -1.90
CA PRO A 76 -13.62 -8.47 -2.19
C PRO A 76 -14.42 -7.16 -2.14
N HIS A 77 -14.07 -6.23 -1.23
CA HIS A 77 -14.77 -4.94 -1.14
C HIS A 77 -14.41 -4.03 -2.32
N LEU A 78 -13.15 -4.03 -2.75
CA LEU A 78 -12.71 -3.25 -3.90
C LEU A 78 -13.34 -3.77 -5.20
N ILE A 79 -13.41 -5.08 -5.37
CA ILE A 79 -14.09 -5.71 -6.52
C ILE A 79 -15.56 -5.30 -6.57
N ARG A 80 -16.24 -5.34 -5.43
CA ARG A 80 -17.62 -4.91 -5.32
C ARG A 80 -17.78 -3.43 -5.66
N LEU A 81 -16.94 -2.57 -5.08
CA LEU A 81 -16.95 -1.13 -5.37
C LEU A 81 -16.75 -0.86 -6.86
N PHE A 82 -15.79 -1.54 -7.50
CA PHE A 82 -15.54 -1.39 -8.94
C PHE A 82 -16.72 -1.86 -9.80
N SER A 83 -17.37 -2.96 -9.38
CA SER A 83 -18.59 -3.44 -10.04
C SER A 83 -19.72 -2.42 -9.93
N ASP A 84 -19.97 -1.88 -8.72
CA ASP A 84 -21.04 -0.93 -8.45
C ASP A 84 -20.82 0.40 -9.20
N LEU A 85 -19.56 0.80 -9.39
CA LEU A 85 -19.18 2.02 -10.11
C LEU A 85 -18.99 1.80 -11.63
N GLY A 86 -19.05 0.57 -12.14
CA GLY A 86 -18.75 0.25 -13.53
C GLY A 86 -17.32 0.62 -13.93
N VAL A 87 -16.33 0.25 -13.09
CA VAL A 87 -14.90 0.52 -13.33
C VAL A 87 -14.32 -0.60 -14.20
N GLU A 88 -13.71 -0.23 -15.33
CA GLU A 88 -13.03 -1.18 -16.21
C GLU A 88 -11.67 -1.58 -15.65
N THR A 89 -11.36 -2.88 -15.69
CA THR A 89 -10.11 -3.45 -15.21
C THR A 89 -9.45 -4.34 -16.26
N ALA A 90 -8.15 -4.59 -16.10
CA ALA A 90 -7.38 -5.49 -16.95
C ALA A 90 -6.57 -6.47 -16.10
N ALA A 91 -6.22 -7.62 -16.69
CA ALA A 91 -5.24 -8.52 -16.09
C ALA A 91 -3.88 -7.84 -15.96
N SER A 92 -3.16 -8.11 -14.86
CA SER A 92 -1.85 -7.57 -14.56
C SER A 92 -0.85 -8.70 -14.30
N ASP A 93 0.42 -8.43 -14.58
CA ASP A 93 1.55 -9.31 -14.27
C ASP A 93 2.07 -8.99 -12.85
N MET A 94 2.35 -10.02 -12.05
CA MET A 94 2.96 -9.92 -10.71
C MET A 94 4.29 -10.67 -10.64
N SER A 95 5.01 -10.70 -11.75
CA SER A 95 6.38 -11.23 -11.78
C SER A 95 7.32 -10.39 -10.93
N PHE A 96 8.31 -11.06 -10.33
CA PHE A 96 9.31 -10.45 -9.46
C PHE A 96 10.71 -10.83 -9.93
N SER A 97 11.63 -9.87 -9.91
CA SER A 97 13.04 -10.08 -10.19
C SER A 97 13.94 -9.46 -9.13
N VAL A 98 15.15 -9.97 -9.07
CA VAL A 98 16.22 -9.48 -8.19
C VAL A 98 17.44 -9.16 -9.04
N GLN A 99 17.98 -7.96 -8.82
CA GLN A 99 19.31 -7.58 -9.26
C GLN A 99 20.16 -7.19 -8.04
N ALA A 100 21.30 -7.82 -7.89
CA ALA A 100 22.20 -7.63 -6.76
C ALA A 100 23.65 -7.84 -7.19
N THR A 101 24.58 -7.39 -6.37
CA THR A 101 25.99 -7.77 -6.50
C THR A 101 26.29 -8.82 -5.42
N ARG A 102 26.92 -9.90 -5.81
CA ARG A 102 27.39 -10.95 -4.90
C ARG A 102 28.60 -10.48 -4.12
N ASP A 103 28.96 -11.20 -3.04
CA ASP A 103 30.14 -10.92 -2.22
C ASP A 103 31.47 -10.95 -3.03
N ASP A 104 31.48 -11.72 -4.14
CA ASP A 104 32.61 -11.80 -5.06
C ASP A 104 32.62 -10.72 -6.17
N GLY A 105 31.75 -9.72 -6.06
CA GLY A 105 31.64 -8.62 -7.02
C GLY A 105 30.85 -8.96 -8.30
N ARG A 106 30.46 -10.22 -8.52
CA ARG A 106 29.71 -10.63 -9.71
C ARG A 106 28.24 -10.23 -9.63
N PRO A 107 27.63 -9.76 -10.74
CA PRO A 107 26.21 -9.45 -10.76
C PRO A 107 25.36 -10.72 -10.64
N LEU A 108 24.26 -10.63 -9.88
CA LEU A 108 23.20 -11.61 -9.79
C LEU A 108 21.90 -10.99 -10.34
N GLU A 109 21.35 -11.62 -11.38
CA GLU A 109 20.06 -11.24 -11.97
C GLU A 109 19.24 -12.49 -12.24
N TRP A 110 18.00 -12.50 -11.79
CA TRP A 110 17.06 -13.60 -12.01
C TRP A 110 15.62 -13.14 -11.78
N SER A 111 14.64 -13.87 -12.32
CA SER A 111 13.22 -13.64 -12.07
C SER A 111 12.48 -14.95 -11.81
N GLY A 112 11.50 -14.93 -10.94
CA GLY A 112 10.76 -16.12 -10.51
C GLY A 112 9.59 -16.52 -11.43
N ASN A 113 9.51 -16.03 -12.66
CA ASN A 113 8.35 -16.23 -13.53
C ASN A 113 8.28 -17.65 -14.11
N ASN A 114 9.38 -18.17 -14.61
CA ASN A 114 9.53 -19.53 -15.15
C ASN A 114 10.99 -19.98 -15.09
N LEU A 115 11.29 -21.24 -15.47
CA LEU A 115 12.66 -21.78 -15.41
C LEU A 115 13.64 -20.99 -16.28
N ASP A 116 13.22 -20.49 -17.44
CA ASP A 116 14.08 -19.70 -18.31
C ASP A 116 14.51 -18.38 -17.65
N THR A 117 13.59 -17.72 -16.98
CA THR A 117 13.84 -16.47 -16.27
C THR A 117 14.58 -16.66 -14.93
N VAL A 118 14.34 -17.79 -14.23
CA VAL A 118 15.11 -18.18 -13.05
C VAL A 118 16.59 -18.34 -13.40
N PHE A 119 16.87 -18.95 -14.56
CA PHE A 119 18.22 -19.13 -15.08
C PHE A 119 18.53 -18.12 -16.21
N ALA A 120 18.05 -16.89 -16.13
CA ALA A 120 18.40 -15.82 -17.06
C ALA A 120 19.93 -15.68 -17.21
N GLN A 121 20.65 -15.85 -16.11
CA GLN A 121 22.10 -16.07 -16.10
C GLN A 121 22.38 -17.57 -16.08
N ARG A 122 22.66 -18.18 -17.23
CA ARG A 122 22.86 -19.63 -17.37
C ARG A 122 23.92 -20.24 -16.45
N ARG A 123 24.92 -19.46 -16.02
CA ARG A 123 25.93 -19.88 -15.02
C ARG A 123 25.29 -20.27 -13.68
N ASN A 124 24.13 -19.77 -13.33
CA ASN A 124 23.42 -20.08 -12.09
C ASN A 124 22.95 -21.54 -12.02
N LEU A 125 22.88 -22.25 -13.16
CA LEU A 125 22.63 -23.71 -13.22
C LEU A 125 23.72 -24.53 -12.50
N PHE A 126 24.94 -24.01 -12.42
CA PHE A 126 26.09 -24.68 -11.81
C PHE A 126 26.52 -23.99 -10.49
N ASP A 127 25.74 -23.06 -9.97
CA ASP A 127 26.04 -22.34 -8.74
C ASP A 127 25.35 -23.00 -7.55
N ALA A 128 26.14 -23.66 -6.68
CA ALA A 128 25.62 -24.39 -5.52
C ALA A 128 24.87 -23.48 -4.53
N ARG A 129 25.28 -22.20 -4.39
CA ARG A 129 24.58 -21.21 -3.52
C ARG A 129 23.22 -20.84 -4.10
N PHE A 130 23.14 -20.64 -5.43
CA PHE A 130 21.89 -20.33 -6.11
C PHE A 130 20.92 -21.52 -6.07
N LEU A 131 21.39 -22.72 -6.32
CA LEU A 131 20.59 -23.95 -6.20
C LEU A 131 20.13 -24.19 -4.76
N GLY A 132 20.99 -23.87 -3.78
CA GLY A 132 20.63 -23.88 -2.36
C GLY A 132 19.51 -22.90 -2.02
N MET A 133 19.55 -21.70 -2.59
CA MET A 133 18.45 -20.71 -2.48
C MET A 133 17.12 -21.27 -3.01
N LEU A 134 17.11 -21.89 -4.20
CA LEU A 134 15.91 -22.48 -4.78
C LEU A 134 15.37 -23.64 -3.92
N ARG A 135 16.25 -24.50 -3.37
CA ARG A 135 15.85 -25.56 -2.44
C ARG A 135 15.20 -24.98 -1.18
N ASP A 136 15.79 -23.94 -0.60
CA ASP A 136 15.28 -23.31 0.60
C ASP A 136 13.95 -22.58 0.33
N LEU A 137 13.76 -21.99 -0.85
CA LEU A 137 12.48 -21.42 -1.31
C LEU A 137 11.37 -22.48 -1.29
N LEU A 138 11.61 -23.64 -1.90
CA LEU A 138 10.62 -24.72 -1.92
C LEU A 138 10.32 -25.26 -0.51
N ARG A 139 11.36 -25.35 0.34
CA ARG A 139 11.22 -25.77 1.74
C ARG A 139 10.43 -24.77 2.56
N PHE A 140 10.70 -23.47 2.38
CA PHE A 140 9.99 -22.39 3.05
C PHE A 140 8.50 -22.40 2.66
N ASN A 141 8.20 -22.41 1.37
CA ASN A 141 6.83 -22.44 0.88
C ASN A 141 6.04 -23.63 1.46
N ARG A 142 6.64 -24.85 1.46
CA ARG A 142 6.01 -26.04 2.02
C ARG A 142 5.77 -25.94 3.53
N LEU A 143 6.74 -25.40 4.27
CA LEU A 143 6.63 -25.22 5.73
C LEU A 143 5.53 -24.22 6.08
N THR A 144 5.59 -23.03 5.49
CA THR A 144 4.67 -21.93 5.82
C THR A 144 3.25 -22.20 5.34
N THR A 145 3.08 -22.89 4.20
CA THR A 145 1.75 -23.35 3.74
C THR A 145 1.13 -24.32 4.75
N ARG A 146 1.89 -25.32 5.23
CA ARG A 146 1.38 -26.25 6.25
C ARG A 146 0.98 -25.55 7.55
N ILE A 147 1.77 -24.57 8.01
CA ILE A 147 1.45 -23.78 9.20
C ILE A 147 0.15 -23.01 8.99
N ALA A 148 -0.01 -22.33 7.85
CA ALA A 148 -1.20 -21.56 7.53
C ALA A 148 -2.46 -22.45 7.39
N GLU A 149 -2.36 -23.60 6.72
CA GLU A 149 -3.45 -24.55 6.55
C GLU A 149 -3.87 -25.21 7.87
N ALA A 150 -2.93 -25.41 8.79
CA ALA A 150 -3.22 -25.90 10.14
C ALA A 150 -3.82 -24.82 11.06
N GLY A 151 -3.79 -23.54 10.67
CA GLY A 151 -4.26 -22.43 11.48
C GLY A 151 -3.42 -22.15 12.73
N THR A 152 -2.16 -22.62 12.74
CA THR A 152 -1.26 -22.53 13.90
C THR A 152 -0.29 -21.33 13.80
N GLU A 153 -0.38 -20.51 12.76
CA GLU A 153 0.49 -19.33 12.63
C GLU A 153 0.36 -18.35 13.79
N GLY A 154 -0.81 -18.25 14.42
CA GLY A 154 -1.05 -17.39 15.58
C GLY A 154 -0.24 -17.77 16.83
N GLU A 155 0.25 -19.02 16.91
CA GLU A 155 1.12 -19.50 17.98
C GLU A 155 2.57 -19.01 17.82
N LEU A 156 2.94 -18.50 16.64
CA LEU A 156 4.27 -18.02 16.32
C LEU A 156 4.44 -16.54 16.73
N ALA A 157 4.66 -16.30 18.01
CA ALA A 157 4.82 -14.93 18.54
C ALA A 157 6.24 -14.34 18.33
N GLN A 158 7.07 -14.96 17.48
CA GLN A 158 8.47 -14.58 17.29
C GLN A 158 8.68 -13.68 16.06
N PRO A 159 9.77 -12.88 16.03
CA PRO A 159 10.19 -12.17 14.84
C PRO A 159 10.57 -13.12 13.70
N LEU A 160 10.44 -12.63 12.46
CA LEU A 160 10.80 -13.38 11.26
C LEU A 160 12.26 -13.85 11.27
N GLY A 161 13.19 -13.01 11.76
CA GLY A 161 14.60 -13.37 11.83
C GLY A 161 14.85 -14.64 12.65
N GLU A 162 14.25 -14.73 13.83
CA GLU A 162 14.34 -15.89 14.72
C GLU A 162 13.73 -17.14 14.08
N PHE A 163 12.59 -17.00 13.38
CA PHE A 163 11.98 -18.11 12.65
C PHE A 163 12.89 -18.64 11.54
N LEU A 164 13.53 -17.75 10.79
CA LEU A 164 14.47 -18.13 9.73
C LEU A 164 15.71 -18.85 10.31
N ASP A 165 16.22 -18.39 11.47
CA ASP A 165 17.38 -19.00 12.15
C ASP A 165 17.02 -20.37 12.72
N ALA A 166 15.94 -20.50 13.45
CA ALA A 166 15.46 -21.75 14.03
C ALA A 166 15.24 -22.83 12.96
N ASN A 167 14.79 -22.42 11.78
CA ASN A 167 14.59 -23.33 10.65
C ASN A 167 15.81 -23.45 9.72
N ARG A 168 16.96 -22.85 10.05
CA ARG A 168 18.23 -22.94 9.31
C ARG A 168 18.11 -22.59 7.82
N PHE A 169 17.41 -21.50 7.50
CA PHE A 169 17.36 -20.97 6.14
C PHE A 169 18.67 -20.26 5.80
N GLY A 170 19.27 -20.59 4.65
CA GLY A 170 20.59 -20.09 4.23
C GLY A 170 20.57 -18.60 3.86
N ALA A 171 21.75 -17.94 3.95
CA ALA A 171 21.92 -16.53 3.61
C ALA A 171 21.49 -16.24 2.16
N ALA A 172 21.82 -17.10 1.19
CA ALA A 172 21.39 -16.90 -0.20
C ALA A 172 19.86 -16.85 -0.36
N PHE A 173 19.11 -17.67 0.37
CA PHE A 173 17.65 -17.60 0.38
C PHE A 173 17.16 -16.28 0.96
N ARG A 174 17.73 -15.85 2.09
CA ARG A 174 17.35 -14.60 2.76
C ARG A 174 17.64 -13.39 1.90
N ASP A 175 18.88 -13.26 1.39
CA ASP A 175 19.39 -12.04 0.78
C ASP A 175 19.08 -11.92 -0.72
N TRP A 176 18.92 -13.03 -1.43
CA TRP A 176 18.72 -13.02 -2.88
C TRP A 176 17.27 -13.30 -3.31
N TYR A 177 16.38 -13.61 -2.38
CA TYR A 177 14.99 -13.86 -2.67
C TYR A 177 14.05 -13.29 -1.61
N PHE A 178 14.10 -13.83 -0.37
CA PHE A 178 13.00 -13.71 0.57
C PHE A 178 12.87 -12.31 1.15
N LEU A 179 13.93 -11.76 1.73
CA LEU A 179 13.91 -10.39 2.30
C LEU A 179 13.71 -9.32 1.22
N PRO A 180 14.35 -9.43 0.01
CA PRO A 180 14.00 -8.57 -1.12
C PRO A 180 12.51 -8.56 -1.47
N MET A 181 11.90 -9.75 -1.61
CA MET A 181 10.49 -9.87 -1.94
C MET A 181 9.59 -9.26 -0.86
N MET A 182 9.86 -9.56 0.41
CA MET A 182 9.11 -9.02 1.55
C MET A 182 9.28 -7.50 1.67
N GLY A 183 10.51 -7.02 1.55
CA GLY A 183 10.80 -5.58 1.57
C GLY A 183 10.06 -4.80 0.47
N CYS A 184 9.93 -5.38 -0.72
CA CYS A 184 9.15 -4.79 -1.81
C CYS A 184 7.65 -4.68 -1.50
N ILE A 185 7.09 -5.64 -0.76
CA ILE A 185 5.66 -5.67 -0.43
C ILE A 185 5.29 -4.54 0.53
N TRP A 186 6.11 -4.30 1.56
CA TRP A 186 5.88 -3.29 2.59
C TRP A 186 6.74 -2.03 2.44
N SER A 187 7.54 -1.94 1.36
CA SER A 187 8.45 -0.80 1.09
C SER A 187 9.38 -0.49 2.26
N CYS A 188 9.83 -1.51 2.98
CA CYS A 188 10.68 -1.40 4.17
C CYS A 188 12.01 -2.13 4.00
N SER A 189 13.01 -1.77 4.82
CA SER A 189 14.33 -2.38 4.78
C SER A 189 14.33 -3.86 5.15
N THR A 190 15.36 -4.58 4.72
CA THR A 190 15.56 -5.99 5.08
C THR A 190 15.71 -6.17 6.60
N THR A 191 16.31 -5.20 7.29
CA THR A 191 16.46 -5.21 8.75
C THR A 191 15.10 -5.07 9.45
N GLN A 192 14.25 -4.17 8.98
CA GLN A 192 12.88 -4.03 9.51
C GLN A 192 12.07 -5.31 9.27
N MET A 193 12.24 -5.95 8.10
CA MET A 193 11.57 -7.22 7.81
C MET A 193 11.96 -8.35 8.76
N LEU A 194 13.20 -8.41 9.23
CA LEU A 194 13.63 -9.43 10.21
C LEU A 194 12.93 -9.27 11.57
N ALA A 195 12.54 -8.06 11.94
CA ALA A 195 11.76 -7.78 13.15
C ALA A 195 10.25 -7.95 12.97
N PHE A 196 9.78 -8.21 11.74
CA PHE A 196 8.36 -8.36 11.43
C PHE A 196 7.77 -9.62 12.08
N PRO A 197 6.53 -9.61 12.59
CA PRO A 197 5.90 -10.78 13.18
C PRO A 197 5.69 -11.89 12.15
N VAL A 198 6.27 -13.06 12.40
CA VAL A 198 6.21 -14.17 11.44
C VAL A 198 4.79 -14.66 11.18
N ALA A 199 3.92 -14.67 12.21
CA ALA A 199 2.50 -15.03 12.06
C ALA A 199 1.79 -14.16 11.03
N THR A 200 1.97 -12.84 11.14
CA THR A 200 1.38 -11.85 10.22
C THR A 200 1.89 -12.08 8.78
N MET A 201 3.19 -12.31 8.63
CA MET A 201 3.81 -12.57 7.33
C MET A 201 3.30 -13.86 6.69
N ILE A 202 3.21 -14.97 7.44
CA ILE A 202 2.71 -16.25 6.91
C ILE A 202 1.26 -16.10 6.45
N ARG A 203 0.40 -15.53 7.29
CA ARG A 203 -1.02 -15.29 6.97
C ARG A 203 -1.18 -14.44 5.72
N PHE A 204 -0.44 -13.33 5.65
CA PHE A 204 -0.45 -12.45 4.49
C PHE A 204 -0.01 -13.18 3.22
N CYS A 205 1.16 -13.83 3.24
CA CYS A 205 1.71 -14.54 2.06
C CYS A 205 0.80 -15.69 1.61
N HIS A 206 0.19 -16.41 2.53
CA HIS A 206 -0.77 -17.48 2.21
C HIS A 206 -2.01 -16.92 1.53
N ASN A 207 -2.65 -15.89 2.10
CA ASN A 207 -3.85 -15.28 1.56
C ASN A 207 -3.65 -14.70 0.16
N HIS A 208 -2.49 -14.07 -0.08
CA HIS A 208 -2.13 -13.48 -1.38
C HIS A 208 -1.52 -14.46 -2.38
N GLY A 209 -1.40 -15.74 -2.03
CA GLY A 209 -0.85 -16.78 -2.90
C GLY A 209 0.65 -16.62 -3.20
N LEU A 210 1.40 -15.88 -2.38
CA LEU A 210 2.82 -15.59 -2.60
C LEU A 210 3.74 -16.77 -2.30
N ILE A 211 3.33 -17.66 -1.41
CA ILE A 211 4.02 -18.92 -1.07
C ILE A 211 3.48 -20.13 -1.85
N GLN A 212 2.59 -19.91 -2.82
CA GLN A 212 2.03 -20.92 -3.70
C GLN A 212 2.70 -20.89 -5.06
N ILE A 213 2.99 -22.07 -5.63
CA ILE A 213 3.53 -22.23 -6.98
C ILE A 213 2.40 -22.30 -8.01
N ALA A 214 1.29 -22.95 -7.65
CA ALA A 214 0.09 -23.12 -8.47
C ALA A 214 -1.12 -22.44 -7.78
N ASN A 215 -2.20 -22.26 -8.53
CA ASN A 215 -3.46 -21.65 -8.05
C ASN A 215 -3.27 -20.25 -7.44
N ARG A 216 -2.36 -19.46 -8.02
CA ARG A 216 -2.18 -18.06 -7.65
C ARG A 216 -3.41 -17.25 -8.04
N PRO A 217 -3.80 -16.22 -7.25
CA PRO A 217 -4.88 -15.33 -7.62
C PRO A 217 -4.52 -14.55 -8.89
N GLN A 218 -5.53 -14.22 -9.70
CA GLN A 218 -5.34 -13.32 -10.83
C GLN A 218 -5.20 -11.89 -10.32
N TRP A 219 -4.09 -11.27 -10.65
CA TRP A 219 -3.88 -9.86 -10.38
C TRP A 219 -4.49 -9.00 -11.49
N ARG A 220 -4.97 -7.84 -11.13
CA ARG A 220 -5.66 -6.89 -12.00
C ARG A 220 -5.21 -5.47 -11.71
N THR A 221 -5.44 -4.59 -12.68
CA THR A 221 -5.22 -3.14 -12.59
C THR A 221 -6.43 -2.39 -13.15
N VAL A 222 -6.60 -1.12 -12.81
CA VAL A 222 -7.64 -0.26 -13.38
C VAL A 222 -7.20 0.24 -14.77
N ARG A 223 -8.05 0.06 -15.78
CA ARG A 223 -7.77 0.59 -17.12
C ARG A 223 -7.70 2.12 -17.12
N GLY A 224 -6.64 2.67 -17.69
CA GLY A 224 -6.42 4.13 -17.74
C GLY A 224 -6.07 4.77 -16.41
N GLY A 225 -5.85 3.97 -15.36
CA GLY A 225 -5.40 4.40 -14.04
C GLY A 225 -6.48 4.47 -12.97
N SER A 226 -6.05 4.42 -11.74
CA SER A 226 -6.90 4.40 -10.53
C SER A 226 -7.74 5.67 -10.37
N ARG A 227 -7.33 6.78 -10.95
CA ARG A 227 -8.10 8.02 -11.00
C ARG A 227 -9.54 7.80 -11.49
N ASN A 228 -9.78 6.84 -12.39
CA ASN A 228 -11.10 6.57 -12.96
C ASN A 228 -12.14 6.20 -11.90
N TYR A 229 -11.81 5.42 -10.88
CA TYR A 229 -12.76 5.12 -9.82
C TYR A 229 -12.87 6.26 -8.81
N VAL A 230 -11.78 6.98 -8.55
CA VAL A 230 -11.76 8.15 -7.67
C VAL A 230 -12.72 9.21 -8.17
N GLU A 231 -12.64 9.57 -9.46
CA GLU A 231 -13.52 10.54 -10.11
C GLU A 231 -15.00 10.14 -10.02
N LYS A 232 -15.31 8.86 -10.22
CA LYS A 232 -16.67 8.34 -10.11
C LYS A 232 -17.25 8.48 -8.69
N ILE A 233 -16.45 8.24 -7.66
CA ILE A 233 -16.87 8.47 -6.26
C ILE A 233 -17.07 9.95 -6.00
N VAL A 234 -16.08 10.76 -6.36
CA VAL A 234 -16.07 12.20 -6.09
C VAL A 234 -17.19 12.94 -6.83
N ALA A 235 -17.56 12.49 -8.04
CA ALA A 235 -18.69 13.04 -8.80
C ALA A 235 -20.02 12.95 -8.03
N GLY A 236 -20.19 11.91 -7.21
CA GLY A 236 -21.37 11.70 -6.37
C GLY A 236 -21.38 12.47 -5.06
N LEU A 237 -20.36 13.28 -4.75
CA LEU A 237 -20.25 14.05 -3.51
C LEU A 237 -20.52 15.55 -3.80
N PRO A 238 -21.54 16.18 -3.17
CA PRO A 238 -21.87 17.57 -3.44
C PRO A 238 -20.83 18.55 -2.87
N ASP A 239 -20.30 18.32 -1.67
CA ASP A 239 -19.29 19.16 -1.03
C ASP A 239 -17.95 18.40 -0.90
N LYS A 240 -16.98 18.84 -1.68
CA LYS A 240 -15.64 18.27 -1.77
C LYS A 240 -14.62 19.38 -1.99
N ARG A 241 -13.57 19.41 -1.19
CA ARG A 241 -12.66 20.54 -1.10
C ARG A 241 -11.21 20.07 -1.21
N LEU A 242 -10.53 20.46 -2.28
CA LEU A 242 -9.09 20.33 -2.47
C LEU A 242 -8.35 21.51 -1.87
N ASN A 243 -7.04 21.36 -1.68
CA ASN A 243 -6.19 22.42 -1.12
C ASN A 243 -6.76 23.00 0.19
N THR A 244 -7.46 22.16 0.96
CA THR A 244 -8.16 22.59 2.17
C THR A 244 -7.69 21.75 3.37
N PRO A 245 -6.45 21.98 3.84
CA PRO A 245 -5.90 21.26 4.99
C PRO A 245 -6.67 21.62 6.26
N VAL A 246 -7.15 20.60 6.96
CA VAL A 246 -7.69 20.76 8.31
C VAL A 246 -6.52 20.92 9.26
N ARG A 247 -6.46 22.05 9.97
CA ARG A 247 -5.35 22.41 10.86
C ARG A 247 -5.57 21.94 12.29
N ARG A 248 -6.82 21.96 12.74
CA ARG A 248 -7.18 21.59 14.11
C ARG A 248 -8.61 21.09 14.22
N ILE A 249 -8.79 20.10 15.07
CA ILE A 249 -10.09 19.55 15.44
C ILE A 249 -10.26 19.74 16.95
N THR A 250 -11.37 20.34 17.35
CA THR A 250 -11.76 20.50 18.75
C THR A 250 -13.10 19.84 18.95
N ARG A 251 -13.18 18.88 19.85
CA ARG A 251 -14.41 18.14 20.14
C ARG A 251 -15.19 18.83 21.26
N THR A 252 -16.48 18.98 21.05
CA THR A 252 -17.40 19.61 21.99
C THR A 252 -18.52 18.65 22.35
N GLU A 253 -19.32 18.99 23.36
CA GLU A 253 -20.51 18.21 23.70
C GLU A 253 -21.51 18.08 22.54
N ASN A 254 -21.57 19.10 21.69
CA ASN A 254 -22.54 19.20 20.61
C ASN A 254 -21.97 18.92 19.21
N GLY A 255 -20.83 18.19 19.09
CA GLY A 255 -20.19 17.88 17.82
C GLY A 255 -18.70 18.25 17.80
N VAL A 256 -18.19 18.55 16.62
CA VAL A 256 -16.77 18.86 16.38
C VAL A 256 -16.62 20.19 15.64
N LEU A 257 -15.59 20.95 16.00
CA LEU A 257 -15.17 22.16 15.32
C LEU A 257 -13.91 21.85 14.51
N LEU A 258 -13.96 22.10 13.21
CA LEU A 258 -12.85 21.96 12.29
C LEU A 258 -12.31 23.35 11.92
N ALA A 259 -11.04 23.59 12.18
CA ALA A 259 -10.35 24.79 11.76
C ALA A 259 -9.54 24.51 10.49
N THR A 260 -9.77 25.29 9.45
CA THR A 260 -9.01 25.36 8.19
C THR A 260 -8.44 26.77 8.02
N ASP A 261 -7.66 27.00 6.98
CA ASP A 261 -7.15 28.34 6.66
C ASP A 261 -8.28 29.32 6.27
N ALA A 262 -9.45 28.81 5.88
CA ALA A 262 -10.63 29.60 5.53
C ALA A 262 -11.53 29.95 6.75
N GLY A 263 -11.27 29.36 7.92
CA GLY A 263 -12.06 29.58 9.13
C GLY A 263 -12.42 28.28 9.86
N THR A 264 -13.39 28.40 10.80
CA THR A 264 -13.83 27.27 11.62
C THR A 264 -15.29 26.90 11.26
N GLU A 265 -15.51 25.61 11.01
CA GLU A 265 -16.84 25.06 10.75
C GLU A 265 -17.22 24.01 11.78
N ARG A 266 -18.52 23.91 12.07
CA ARG A 266 -19.07 22.89 12.97
C ARG A 266 -19.67 21.72 12.18
N PHE A 267 -19.38 20.52 12.65
CA PHE A 267 -19.94 19.26 12.18
C PHE A 267 -20.48 18.45 13.37
N ASP A 268 -21.42 17.54 13.10
CA ASP A 268 -21.95 16.66 14.13
C ASP A 268 -20.95 15.51 14.42
N HIS A 269 -20.31 15.00 13.38
CA HIS A 269 -19.27 13.96 13.47
C HIS A 269 -18.11 14.24 12.51
N VAL A 270 -16.96 13.62 12.81
CA VAL A 270 -15.79 13.62 11.94
C VAL A 270 -15.28 12.19 11.70
N VAL A 271 -14.91 11.89 10.46
CA VAL A 271 -14.13 10.71 10.07
C VAL A 271 -12.74 11.17 9.69
N LEU A 272 -11.72 10.75 10.48
CA LEU A 272 -10.32 10.99 10.23
C LEU A 272 -9.79 9.83 9.37
N ALA A 273 -9.63 10.08 8.08
CA ALA A 273 -9.21 9.12 7.07
C ALA A 273 -7.80 9.42 6.53
N THR A 274 -6.94 9.96 7.38
CA THR A 274 -5.54 10.28 7.13
C THR A 274 -4.61 9.25 7.76
N HIS A 275 -3.30 9.44 7.66
CA HIS A 275 -2.34 8.70 8.46
C HIS A 275 -2.63 8.89 9.96
N SER A 276 -2.24 7.92 10.80
CA SER A 276 -2.53 7.98 12.23
C SER A 276 -1.82 9.13 12.93
N ASP A 277 -0.57 9.43 12.56
CA ASP A 277 0.21 10.55 13.05
C ASP A 277 -0.39 11.90 12.64
N GLN A 278 -0.84 12.03 11.39
CA GLN A 278 -1.57 13.21 10.90
C GLN A 278 -2.90 13.40 11.64
N SER A 279 -3.66 12.30 11.83
CA SER A 279 -4.88 12.31 12.64
C SER A 279 -4.61 12.82 14.05
N LEU A 280 -3.56 12.30 14.70
CA LEU A 280 -3.16 12.72 16.04
C LEU A 280 -2.75 14.20 16.09
N ALA A 281 -1.98 14.66 15.11
CA ALA A 281 -1.52 16.05 15.05
C ALA A 281 -2.68 17.07 14.91
N MET A 282 -3.75 16.68 14.21
CA MET A 282 -4.94 17.52 14.07
C MET A 282 -5.80 17.60 15.34
N LEU A 283 -5.75 16.58 16.22
CA LEU A 283 -6.56 16.52 17.44
C LEU A 283 -6.01 17.49 18.51
N GLY A 284 -6.68 18.62 18.69
CA GLY A 284 -6.27 19.61 19.70
C GLY A 284 -6.49 19.19 21.15
N ASP A 285 -7.24 18.11 21.37
CA ASP A 285 -7.70 17.58 22.65
C ASP A 285 -7.62 16.05 22.72
N ALA A 286 -6.58 15.47 22.09
CA ALA A 286 -6.36 14.04 22.08
C ALA A 286 -6.31 13.43 23.50
N SER A 287 -7.03 12.34 23.70
CA SER A 287 -6.97 11.58 24.94
C SER A 287 -5.65 10.78 25.04
N PRO A 288 -5.23 10.37 26.25
CA PRO A 288 -4.06 9.49 26.38
C PRO A 288 -4.17 8.19 25.58
N ALA A 289 -5.36 7.61 25.46
CA ALA A 289 -5.61 6.41 24.67
C ALA A 289 -5.43 6.67 23.17
N GLU A 290 -6.00 7.78 22.64
CA GLU A 290 -5.79 8.18 21.24
C GLU A 290 -4.32 8.46 20.96
N ALA A 291 -3.62 9.17 21.83
CA ALA A 291 -2.20 9.46 21.67
C ALA A 291 -1.35 8.17 21.66
N ALA A 292 -1.65 7.22 22.54
CA ALA A 292 -0.95 5.94 22.60
C ALA A 292 -1.17 5.09 21.34
N VAL A 293 -2.41 4.97 20.87
CA VAL A 293 -2.77 4.14 19.72
C VAL A 293 -2.30 4.77 18.42
N LEU A 294 -2.64 6.04 18.17
CA LEU A 294 -2.30 6.71 16.90
C LEU A 294 -0.81 6.98 16.77
N GLY A 295 -0.12 7.28 17.88
CA GLY A 295 1.32 7.55 17.91
C GLY A 295 2.19 6.28 17.83
N ALA A 296 1.64 5.09 18.05
CA ALA A 296 2.38 3.84 17.96
C ALA A 296 2.68 3.42 16.50
N ILE A 297 1.94 3.95 15.54
CA ILE A 297 2.12 3.61 14.12
C ILE A 297 3.02 4.65 13.48
N ARG A 298 4.23 4.22 13.15
CA ARG A 298 5.24 5.05 12.50
C ARG A 298 5.10 4.97 10.99
N TYR A 299 5.58 6.00 10.30
CA TYR A 299 5.59 6.04 8.83
C TYR A 299 7.01 6.17 8.31
N GLN A 300 7.26 5.53 7.17
CA GLN A 300 8.52 5.60 6.46
C GLN A 300 8.31 6.33 5.13
N PRO A 301 9.03 7.45 4.90
CA PRO A 301 8.96 8.15 3.63
C PRO A 301 9.66 7.34 2.54
N ASN A 302 9.03 7.33 1.36
CA ASN A 302 9.53 6.68 0.15
C ASN A 302 9.46 7.67 -1.01
N HIS A 303 10.58 7.85 -1.70
CA HIS A 303 10.66 8.70 -2.87
C HIS A 303 10.39 7.88 -4.14
N ALA A 304 9.39 8.27 -4.91
CA ALA A 304 8.98 7.60 -6.15
C ALA A 304 9.27 8.49 -7.37
N VAL A 305 9.97 7.94 -8.35
CA VAL A 305 10.33 8.64 -9.59
C VAL A 305 9.67 7.95 -10.77
N LEU A 306 8.83 8.65 -11.51
CA LEU A 306 8.25 8.21 -12.77
C LEU A 306 9.20 8.61 -13.92
N HIS A 307 9.65 7.63 -14.71
CA HIS A 307 10.66 7.86 -15.74
C HIS A 307 10.62 6.80 -16.85
N THR A 308 11.44 6.99 -17.88
CA THR A 308 11.62 6.06 -19.01
C THR A 308 13.03 5.47 -19.09
N ASP A 309 13.89 5.69 -18.11
CA ASP A 309 15.24 5.16 -18.04
C ASP A 309 15.23 3.63 -17.78
N ALA A 310 15.48 2.85 -18.84
CA ALA A 310 15.54 1.40 -18.76
C ALA A 310 16.86 0.87 -18.14
N ALA A 311 17.86 1.71 -17.90
CA ALA A 311 19.14 1.30 -17.33
C ALA A 311 19.03 0.83 -15.88
N VAL A 312 17.93 1.20 -15.18
CA VAL A 312 17.62 0.72 -13.82
C VAL A 312 17.15 -0.75 -13.79
N LEU A 313 16.67 -1.28 -14.92
CA LEU A 313 16.19 -2.66 -15.03
C LEU A 313 17.36 -3.65 -15.17
N PRO A 314 17.15 -4.96 -14.91
CA PRO A 314 18.18 -5.97 -15.12
C PRO A 314 18.78 -5.92 -16.53
N ARG A 315 20.09 -6.15 -16.66
CA ARG A 315 20.79 -6.20 -17.97
C ARG A 315 20.24 -7.31 -18.87
N HIS A 316 19.88 -8.44 -18.28
CA HIS A 316 19.24 -9.54 -18.99
C HIS A 316 17.74 -9.25 -19.14
N ARG A 317 17.30 -8.91 -20.34
CA ARG A 317 15.88 -8.60 -20.61
C ARG A 317 14.94 -9.76 -20.23
N SER A 318 15.39 -11.01 -20.28
CA SER A 318 14.63 -12.16 -19.81
C SER A 318 14.32 -12.11 -18.31
N ALA A 319 15.12 -11.38 -17.51
CA ALA A 319 14.88 -11.16 -16.10
C ALA A 319 13.96 -9.97 -15.79
N TRP A 320 13.52 -9.20 -16.80
CA TRP A 320 12.60 -8.08 -16.59
C TRP A 320 11.26 -8.59 -16.07
N ALA A 321 10.87 -8.11 -14.91
CA ALA A 321 9.64 -8.44 -14.22
C ALA A 321 8.78 -7.20 -14.02
N ALA A 322 7.55 -7.39 -13.58
CA ALA A 322 6.69 -6.28 -13.15
C ALA A 322 7.30 -5.53 -11.97
N TRP A 323 7.90 -6.28 -11.03
CA TRP A 323 8.58 -5.79 -9.84
C TRP A 323 10.05 -6.17 -9.91
N ASN A 324 10.96 -5.19 -9.98
CA ASN A 324 12.41 -5.42 -10.12
C ASN A 324 13.12 -4.83 -8.90
N TYR A 325 13.51 -5.68 -7.94
CA TYR A 325 14.27 -5.27 -6.77
C TYR A 325 15.72 -5.01 -7.15
N GLU A 326 16.30 -3.92 -6.63
CA GLU A 326 17.72 -3.63 -6.73
C GLU A 326 18.36 -3.50 -5.35
N ARG A 327 19.45 -4.24 -5.12
CA ARG A 327 20.27 -4.11 -3.92
C ARG A 327 21.37 -3.09 -4.13
N ALA A 328 21.48 -2.11 -3.22
CA ALA A 328 22.59 -1.16 -3.21
C ALA A 328 23.94 -1.87 -3.04
N THR A 329 25.01 -1.35 -3.66
CA THR A 329 26.37 -1.92 -3.64
C THR A 329 27.42 -0.87 -3.27
N GLY A 330 28.54 -1.32 -2.67
CA GLY A 330 29.71 -0.50 -2.36
C GLY A 330 29.54 0.43 -1.15
N GLU A 331 30.30 1.53 -1.08
CA GLU A 331 30.26 2.50 0.02
C GLU A 331 28.87 3.12 0.22
N ARG A 332 28.08 3.19 -0.85
CA ARG A 332 26.68 3.61 -0.79
C ARG A 332 25.78 2.60 -0.05
N ALA A 333 26.22 1.32 0.08
CA ALA A 333 25.49 0.29 0.83
C ALA A 333 25.47 0.62 2.33
N GLY A 334 26.59 1.08 2.91
CA GLY A 334 26.68 1.37 4.35
C GLY A 334 25.76 2.49 4.81
N GLU A 335 25.53 3.51 3.97
CA GLU A 335 24.69 4.67 4.31
C GLU A 335 23.21 4.48 3.89
N ARG A 336 22.93 3.71 2.82
CA ARG A 336 21.59 3.57 2.23
C ARG A 336 20.92 2.22 2.51
N GLU A 337 21.66 1.15 2.80
CA GLU A 337 21.10 -0.15 3.23
C GLU A 337 20.42 -0.09 4.60
N SER A 338 20.73 0.91 5.41
CA SER A 338 20.17 1.07 6.75
C SER A 338 18.68 1.46 6.78
N GLY A 339 18.04 1.76 5.65
CA GLY A 339 16.71 2.32 5.76
C GLY A 339 15.68 2.04 4.66
N ARG A 340 16.03 1.80 3.38
CA ARG A 340 15.01 1.83 2.32
C ARG A 340 15.20 0.73 1.28
N VAL A 341 14.07 0.12 0.86
CA VAL A 341 14.04 -0.81 -0.28
C VAL A 341 14.11 -0.01 -1.58
N CYS A 342 14.91 -0.49 -2.55
CA CYS A 342 14.87 0.02 -3.92
C CYS A 342 14.09 -0.95 -4.82
N LEU A 343 13.07 -0.44 -5.50
CA LEU A 343 12.19 -1.22 -6.34
C LEU A 343 11.82 -0.43 -7.60
N HIS A 344 11.91 -1.10 -8.75
CA HIS A 344 11.54 -0.55 -10.05
C HIS A 344 10.31 -1.28 -10.58
N TYR A 345 9.18 -0.59 -10.63
CA TYR A 345 7.93 -1.10 -11.21
C TYR A 345 7.94 -0.86 -12.72
N LEU A 346 8.01 -1.93 -13.52
CA LEU A 346 7.88 -1.84 -14.97
C LEU A 346 6.40 -1.79 -15.34
N LEU A 347 5.89 -0.58 -15.53
CA LEU A 347 4.46 -0.33 -15.73
C LEU A 347 3.91 -1.00 -16.98
N ASN A 348 4.72 -1.20 -18.03
CA ASN A 348 4.30 -1.94 -19.23
C ASN A 348 3.90 -3.40 -18.97
N LYS A 349 4.31 -3.99 -17.85
CA LYS A 349 3.87 -5.31 -17.39
C LYS A 349 2.69 -5.25 -16.43
N LEU A 350 2.57 -4.16 -15.71
CA LEU A 350 1.52 -3.95 -14.70
C LEU A 350 0.23 -3.42 -15.32
N GLN A 351 0.34 -2.51 -16.31
CA GLN A 351 -0.79 -1.81 -16.92
C GLN A 351 -0.77 -1.96 -18.45
N PRO A 352 -1.93 -2.00 -19.12
CA PRO A 352 -2.01 -2.05 -20.58
C PRO A 352 -1.69 -0.68 -21.19
N LEU A 353 -0.40 -0.35 -21.29
CA LEU A 353 0.07 0.92 -21.81
C LEU A 353 0.14 0.91 -23.34
N PRO A 354 -0.11 2.06 -24.02
CA PRO A 354 -0.10 2.15 -25.46
C PRO A 354 1.30 2.27 -26.07
N TRP A 355 2.36 2.29 -25.26
CA TRP A 355 3.74 2.53 -25.68
C TRP A 355 4.61 1.28 -25.57
N GLN A 356 5.57 1.16 -26.50
CA GLN A 356 6.56 0.07 -26.48
C GLN A 356 7.76 0.37 -25.58
N GLN A 357 8.13 1.64 -25.41
CA GLN A 357 9.25 2.01 -24.54
C GLN A 357 8.91 1.73 -23.08
N PRO A 358 9.90 1.32 -22.27
CA PRO A 358 9.70 1.11 -20.86
C PRO A 358 9.23 2.39 -20.16
N VAL A 359 8.19 2.25 -19.34
CA VAL A 359 7.75 3.25 -18.37
C VAL A 359 7.91 2.64 -16.99
N VAL A 360 8.63 3.32 -16.11
CA VAL A 360 9.05 2.78 -14.82
C VAL A 360 8.68 3.76 -13.72
N VAL A 361 8.18 3.24 -12.61
CA VAL A 361 8.17 3.95 -11.32
C VAL A 361 9.25 3.32 -10.45
N SER A 362 10.28 4.09 -10.10
CA SER A 362 11.34 3.66 -9.18
C SER A 362 11.08 4.18 -7.79
N LEU A 363 10.98 3.28 -6.82
CA LEU A 363 10.87 3.61 -5.40
C LEU A 363 12.25 3.59 -4.77
N ASN A 364 12.67 4.71 -4.18
CA ASN A 364 13.98 4.91 -3.54
C ASN A 364 15.15 4.47 -4.43
N PRO A 365 15.32 4.99 -5.65
CA PRO A 365 16.35 4.54 -6.57
C PRO A 365 17.75 4.70 -5.95
N VAL A 366 18.54 3.62 -6.00
CA VAL A 366 19.93 3.61 -5.50
C VAL A 366 20.93 4.15 -6.53
N ARG A 367 20.54 4.16 -7.80
CA ARG A 367 21.25 4.77 -8.91
C ARG A 367 20.60 6.09 -9.31
N GLU A 368 21.39 7.01 -9.81
CA GLU A 368 20.86 8.23 -10.43
C GLU A 368 20.10 7.88 -11.71
N ILE A 369 18.87 8.34 -11.81
CA ILE A 369 18.04 8.23 -13.01
C ILE A 369 18.42 9.37 -13.95
N GLN A 370 18.56 9.07 -15.24
CA GLN A 370 18.91 10.07 -16.23
C GLN A 370 17.87 11.21 -16.23
N ARG A 371 18.27 12.42 -15.87
CA ARG A 371 17.40 13.56 -15.64
C ARG A 371 16.45 13.88 -16.80
N SER A 372 16.93 13.73 -18.04
CA SER A 372 16.12 13.94 -19.25
C SER A 372 15.00 12.90 -19.46
N GLN A 373 15.02 11.80 -18.71
CA GLN A 373 14.03 10.73 -18.77
C GLN A 373 13.09 10.75 -17.56
N VAL A 374 13.34 11.62 -16.56
CA VAL A 374 12.43 11.82 -15.42
C VAL A 374 11.21 12.62 -15.89
N MET A 375 10.03 12.13 -15.57
CA MET A 375 8.75 12.74 -15.92
C MET A 375 8.07 13.39 -14.72
N ALA A 376 8.16 12.75 -13.53
CA ALA A 376 7.61 13.28 -12.29
C ALA A 376 8.24 12.58 -11.08
N GLU A 377 8.15 13.23 -9.92
CA GLU A 377 8.64 12.73 -8.64
C GLU A 377 7.54 12.90 -7.59
N TYR A 378 7.43 11.94 -6.67
CA TYR A 378 6.41 11.90 -5.62
C TYR A 378 7.00 11.35 -4.33
N ASP A 379 6.47 11.79 -3.20
CA ASP A 379 6.80 11.25 -1.90
C ASP A 379 5.57 10.51 -1.34
N TYR A 380 5.77 9.26 -0.94
CA TYR A 380 4.76 8.39 -0.36
C TYR A 380 5.21 7.88 1.00
N ASP A 381 4.39 8.08 2.02
CA ASP A 381 4.66 7.55 3.35
C ASP A 381 3.91 6.23 3.57
N HIS A 382 4.64 5.19 3.96
CA HIS A 382 4.07 3.88 4.24
C HIS A 382 4.13 3.55 5.74
N PRO A 383 3.07 2.96 6.32
CA PRO A 383 3.07 2.56 7.73
C PRO A 383 4.07 1.43 7.98
N VAL A 384 4.82 1.54 9.06
CA VAL A 384 5.71 0.49 9.56
C VAL A 384 4.92 -0.42 10.50
N LEU A 385 4.63 -1.63 10.06
CA LEU A 385 3.79 -2.58 10.79
C LEU A 385 4.64 -3.47 11.71
N ASP A 386 5.28 -2.89 12.71
CA ASP A 386 5.99 -3.60 13.75
C ASP A 386 5.03 -4.13 14.85
N LEU A 387 5.59 -4.79 15.87
CA LEU A 387 4.79 -5.33 16.97
C LEU A 387 4.00 -4.26 17.75
N ALA A 388 4.54 -3.04 17.84
CA ALA A 388 3.85 -1.92 18.50
C ALA A 388 2.63 -1.48 17.67
N ALA A 389 2.80 -1.35 16.35
CA ALA A 389 1.72 -1.02 15.43
C ALA A 389 0.61 -2.09 15.46
N ILE A 390 0.96 -3.39 15.45
CA ILE A 390 -0.03 -4.47 15.48
C ILE A 390 -0.82 -4.48 16.81
N ARG A 391 -0.16 -4.22 17.94
CA ARG A 391 -0.86 -4.08 19.22
C ARG A 391 -1.80 -2.87 19.23
N ALA A 392 -1.35 -1.74 18.70
CA ALA A 392 -2.16 -0.53 18.58
C ALA A 392 -3.39 -0.74 17.69
N GLN A 393 -3.25 -1.49 16.58
CA GLN A 393 -4.39 -1.84 15.71
C GLN A 393 -5.52 -2.55 16.48
N ALA A 394 -5.19 -3.40 17.44
CA ALA A 394 -6.18 -4.12 18.25
C ALA A 394 -7.00 -3.19 19.18
N GLU A 395 -6.46 -2.04 19.52
CA GLU A 395 -7.10 -1.05 20.41
C GLU A 395 -7.96 -0.01 19.65
N VAL A 396 -7.80 0.10 18.33
CA VAL A 396 -8.55 1.07 17.50
C VAL A 396 -10.07 0.94 17.65
N PRO A 397 -10.67 -0.27 17.73
CA PRO A 397 -12.12 -0.40 17.91
C PRO A 397 -12.66 0.34 19.15
N ALA A 398 -11.89 0.43 20.22
CA ALA A 398 -12.29 1.12 21.45
C ALA A 398 -12.31 2.65 21.30
N LEU A 399 -11.63 3.21 20.29
CA LEU A 399 -11.62 4.65 20.02
C LEU A 399 -12.80 5.07 19.12
N GLN A 400 -13.40 4.14 18.37
CA GLN A 400 -14.41 4.46 17.37
C GLN A 400 -15.67 5.09 17.97
N GLY A 401 -16.06 6.22 17.40
CA GLY A 401 -17.27 6.94 17.81
C GLY A 401 -17.14 7.72 19.12
N GLN A 402 -16.01 7.63 19.82
CA GLN A 402 -15.76 8.43 21.02
C GLN A 402 -15.70 9.91 20.65
N ARG A 403 -16.40 10.75 21.44
CA ARG A 403 -16.40 12.21 21.23
C ARG A 403 -16.72 12.62 19.78
N ASN A 404 -17.65 11.89 19.11
CA ASN A 404 -18.07 12.10 17.72
C ASN A 404 -16.98 11.94 16.66
N THR A 405 -15.91 11.18 16.98
CA THR A 405 -14.74 10.99 16.12
C THR A 405 -14.63 9.53 15.69
N TRP A 406 -14.34 9.32 14.42
CA TRP A 406 -14.14 8.01 13.79
C TRP A 406 -12.80 8.00 13.07
N PHE A 407 -12.11 6.89 13.10
CA PHE A 407 -10.80 6.72 12.45
C PHE A 407 -10.92 5.70 11.33
N ALA A 408 -10.26 5.97 10.21
CA ALA A 408 -10.16 5.04 9.08
C ALA A 408 -8.80 5.21 8.39
N GLY A 409 -8.20 4.09 7.96
CA GLY A 409 -6.92 4.12 7.26
C GLY A 409 -6.43 2.72 6.95
N ALA A 410 -5.61 2.58 5.91
CA ALA A 410 -4.96 1.31 5.58
C ALA A 410 -4.05 0.82 6.71
N TRP A 411 -3.55 1.71 7.55
CA TRP A 411 -2.75 1.43 8.74
C TRP A 411 -3.48 0.62 9.82
N MET A 412 -4.81 0.48 9.73
CA MET A 412 -5.62 -0.37 10.60
C MET A 412 -5.59 -1.85 10.20
N GLY A 413 -4.91 -2.19 9.11
CA GLY A 413 -4.69 -3.54 8.59
C GLY A 413 -3.25 -3.73 8.13
N TYR A 414 -3.07 -4.41 7.01
CA TYR A 414 -1.75 -4.68 6.43
C TYR A 414 -1.16 -3.51 5.61
N GLY A 415 -1.84 -2.36 5.54
CA GLY A 415 -1.40 -1.18 4.81
C GLY A 415 -1.82 -1.15 3.34
N PHE A 416 -2.69 -2.05 2.89
CA PHE A 416 -3.11 -2.14 1.50
C PHE A 416 -4.44 -1.43 1.22
N HIS A 417 -4.73 -1.29 -0.06
CA HIS A 417 -5.91 -0.58 -0.53
C HIS A 417 -7.22 -1.17 0.00
N GLU A 418 -7.32 -2.51 0.05
CA GLU A 418 -8.47 -3.20 0.63
C GLU A 418 -8.64 -2.90 2.12
N ASP A 419 -7.54 -2.81 2.87
CA ASP A 419 -7.60 -2.49 4.30
C ASP A 419 -8.14 -1.08 4.53
N GLY A 420 -7.67 -0.13 3.72
CA GLY A 420 -8.17 1.25 3.76
C GLY A 420 -9.66 1.33 3.41
N LEU A 421 -10.08 0.62 2.36
CA LEU A 421 -11.48 0.54 1.97
C LEU A 421 -12.36 -0.06 3.08
N LYS A 422 -11.94 -1.19 3.66
CA LYS A 422 -12.62 -1.83 4.79
C LYS A 422 -12.75 -0.90 5.99
N ALA A 423 -11.67 -0.18 6.34
CA ALA A 423 -11.67 0.75 7.46
C ALA A 423 -12.66 1.90 7.23
N GLY A 424 -12.69 2.48 6.03
CA GLY A 424 -13.65 3.53 5.66
C GLY A 424 -15.10 3.06 5.72
N LEU A 425 -15.38 1.87 5.17
CA LEU A 425 -16.72 1.27 5.23
C LEU A 425 -17.15 0.94 6.66
N ALA A 426 -16.24 0.44 7.50
CA ALA A 426 -16.52 0.14 8.90
C ALA A 426 -16.83 1.41 9.71
N ALA A 427 -16.06 2.47 9.53
CA ALA A 427 -16.31 3.77 10.17
C ALA A 427 -17.69 4.33 9.75
N ALA A 428 -18.02 4.27 8.45
CA ALA A 428 -19.32 4.68 7.94
C ALA A 428 -20.47 3.84 8.50
N ALA A 429 -20.31 2.52 8.59
CA ALA A 429 -21.31 1.63 9.15
C ALA A 429 -21.58 1.92 10.64
N GLY A 430 -20.51 2.06 11.44
CA GLY A 430 -20.63 2.41 12.85
C GLY A 430 -21.32 3.78 13.06
N LEU A 431 -20.96 4.78 12.24
CA LEU A 431 -21.58 6.09 12.28
C LEU A 431 -23.08 6.02 11.90
N ARG A 432 -23.43 5.31 10.83
CA ARG A 432 -24.84 5.11 10.43
C ARG A 432 -25.67 4.43 11.52
N ALA A 433 -25.11 3.43 12.19
CA ALA A 433 -25.77 2.77 13.32
C ALA A 433 -26.07 3.75 14.46
N ARG A 434 -25.14 4.68 14.75
CA ARG A 434 -25.34 5.72 15.76
C ARG A 434 -26.40 6.77 15.37
N LEU A 435 -26.51 7.07 14.08
CA LEU A 435 -27.52 8.02 13.55
C LEU A 435 -28.93 7.43 13.44
N SER A 436 -29.07 6.10 13.53
CA SER A 436 -30.36 5.43 13.41
C SER A 436 -31.24 5.71 14.66
N PRO A 437 -32.58 5.85 14.51
CA PRO A 437 -33.48 6.02 15.65
C PRO A 437 -33.34 4.85 16.64
N GLY A 438 -32.83 5.11 17.84
CA GLY A 438 -32.54 4.12 18.89
C GLY A 438 -31.03 3.91 19.18
N GLY A 439 -30.13 4.38 18.31
CA GLY A 439 -28.67 4.22 18.52
C GLY A 439 -28.11 5.01 19.73
N ASP A 440 -28.70 6.15 20.06
CA ASP A 440 -28.26 7.01 21.18
C ASP A 440 -28.58 6.43 22.56
N ALA A 441 -29.57 5.54 22.67
CA ALA A 441 -30.00 4.96 23.97
C ALA A 441 -29.04 3.87 24.46
N THR A 442 -28.34 3.16 23.58
CA THR A 442 -27.37 2.11 23.93
C THR A 442 -26.01 2.71 24.32
N ALA A 443 -25.58 3.81 23.73
CA ALA A 443 -24.30 4.47 24.08
C ALA A 443 -24.35 5.14 25.46
N ARG A 444 -25.49 5.64 25.93
CA ARG A 444 -25.69 6.23 27.28
C ARG A 444 -25.78 5.22 28.40
N ARG A 445 -25.92 3.92 28.11
CA ARG A 445 -25.96 2.84 29.11
C ARG A 445 -24.60 2.16 29.35
N ALA A 446 -23.60 2.47 28.51
CA ALA A 446 -22.26 1.87 28.58
C ALA A 446 -21.18 2.89 29.05
N ALA A 447 -21.55 4.14 29.35
CA ALA A 447 -20.75 5.15 30.03
C ALA A 447 -21.22 5.27 31.48
#